data_2b878ec36b431cf50b2d88cca566085b
#
_entry.id   2b878ec36b431cf50b2d88cca566085b
#
_cell.length_a   1.000
_cell.length_b   1.000
_cell.length_c   1.000
_cell.angle_alpha   90.00
_cell.angle_beta   90.00
_cell.angle_gamma   90.00
#
_symmetry.space_group_name_H-M   'P 1'
#
loop_
_entity.id
_entity.type
_entity.pdbx_description
1 polymer ?
#
loop_
_entity_poly.entity_id
_entity_poly.type
_entity_poly.pdbx_seq_one_letter_code
_entity_poly.pdbx_strand_id
1 'polypeptide(L)'
;MKNILQVLVFIPIILFAQESAYKNEISGVKNQWHNISLNEDVLSKVEENLSDLRIYSVSPTSDTLEIPYFLAEQNTLEEKSGINFKIINRSHKDNQNYFTFKLKEIKEINEIVLDFKQENFNWRIDLQGSNDQKEWFDILEDYRILSILNKLTDYSFATLRFPNSEFAYYRMNVKNEKKVRLKSAT
;
A
#
# COMPACT_ATOMS: atom_id res chain seq x y z
N MET A 1 41.24 -58.30 11.06
CA MET A 1 39.96 -57.55 11.23
C MET A 1 40.26 -56.27 11.99
N LYS A 2 40.19 -55.11 11.30
CA LYS A 2 40.47 -53.80 11.92
C LYS A 2 39.11 -53.19 12.31
N ASN A 3 38.88 -53.03 13.61
CA ASN A 3 37.71 -52.32 14.13
C ASN A 3 37.95 -50.82 14.00
N ILE A 4 37.16 -50.15 13.16
CA ILE A 4 37.15 -48.70 13.04
C ILE A 4 36.12 -48.19 14.07
N LEU A 5 36.65 -47.57 15.14
CA LEU A 5 35.84 -46.89 16.14
C LEU A 5 35.42 -45.52 15.56
N GLN A 6 34.14 -45.38 15.14
CA GLN A 6 33.58 -44.08 14.76
C GLN A 6 33.24 -43.29 16.03
N VAL A 7 34.03 -42.24 16.27
CA VAL A 7 33.71 -41.26 17.32
C VAL A 7 32.72 -40.23 16.75
N LEU A 8 31.48 -40.28 17.22
CA LEU A 8 30.46 -39.30 16.90
C LEU A 8 30.68 -38.05 17.77
N VAL A 9 31.27 -37.00 17.18
CA VAL A 9 31.46 -35.72 17.88
C VAL A 9 30.14 -34.97 17.86
N PHE A 10 29.47 -34.91 18.99
CA PHE A 10 28.29 -34.01 19.19
C PHE A 10 28.81 -32.58 19.39
N ILE A 11 28.67 -31.73 18.39
CA ILE A 11 28.87 -30.28 18.52
C ILE A 11 27.57 -29.70 19.08
N PRO A 12 27.54 -29.15 20.30
CA PRO A 12 26.36 -28.46 20.79
C PRO A 12 26.19 -27.19 19.95
N ILE A 13 25.06 -27.09 19.23
CA ILE A 13 24.64 -25.85 18.59
C ILE A 13 24.23 -24.90 19.71
N ILE A 14 25.14 -23.99 20.06
CA ILE A 14 24.83 -22.90 20.99
C ILE A 14 23.92 -21.95 20.24
N LEU A 15 22.60 -22.04 20.51
CA LEU A 15 21.63 -21.03 20.12
C LEU A 15 21.95 -19.78 20.93
N PHE A 16 22.64 -18.83 20.30
CA PHE A 16 22.75 -17.48 20.85
C PHE A 16 21.34 -16.87 20.77
N ALA A 17 20.70 -16.73 21.93
CA ALA A 17 19.54 -15.83 22.02
C ALA A 17 20.04 -14.44 21.63
N GLN A 18 19.51 -13.90 20.55
CA GLN A 18 19.87 -12.58 20.05
C GLN A 18 19.33 -11.56 21.06
N GLU A 19 20.18 -11.10 21.95
CA GLU A 19 19.82 -10.05 22.89
C GLU A 19 19.73 -8.73 22.13
N SER A 20 18.56 -8.07 22.18
CA SER A 20 18.36 -6.80 21.50
C SER A 20 19.33 -5.76 22.05
N ALA A 21 20.14 -5.15 21.17
CA ALA A 21 21.18 -4.20 21.55
C ALA A 21 20.60 -2.89 22.13
N TYR A 22 19.34 -2.56 21.74
CA TYR A 22 18.65 -1.33 22.15
C TYR A 22 17.27 -1.67 22.68
N LYS A 23 16.86 -0.97 23.73
CA LYS A 23 15.52 -1.10 24.33
C LYS A 23 14.93 0.29 24.57
N ASN A 24 13.66 0.44 24.26
CA ASN A 24 12.89 1.64 24.57
C ASN A 24 11.61 1.23 25.30
N GLU A 25 11.24 1.98 26.35
CA GLU A 25 10.07 1.66 27.17
C GLU A 25 8.84 2.36 26.63
N ILE A 26 7.73 1.61 26.50
CA ILE A 26 6.43 2.13 26.12
C ILE A 26 5.58 2.22 27.40
N SER A 27 5.17 3.43 27.75
CA SER A 27 4.32 3.70 28.92
C SER A 27 2.91 4.12 28.51
N GLY A 28 1.98 4.08 29.47
CA GLY A 28 0.61 4.57 29.27
C GLY A 28 -0.31 3.64 28.45
N VAL A 29 0.06 2.37 28.28
CA VAL A 29 -0.78 1.37 27.61
C VAL A 29 -2.02 1.08 28.44
N LYS A 30 -3.21 1.43 27.95
CA LYS A 30 -4.49 1.26 28.66
C LYS A 30 -5.52 0.45 27.88
N ASN A 31 -5.39 0.37 26.57
CA ASN A 31 -6.36 -0.27 25.68
C ASN A 31 -5.75 -1.49 24.99
N GLN A 32 -6.58 -2.30 24.37
CA GLN A 32 -6.14 -3.45 23.59
C GLN A 32 -5.32 -3.06 22.33
N TRP A 33 -5.61 -1.91 21.75
CA TRP A 33 -4.92 -1.38 20.56
C TRP A 33 -4.32 -0.02 20.85
N HIS A 34 -3.08 0.16 20.46
CA HIS A 34 -2.32 1.40 20.59
C HIS A 34 -1.56 1.72 19.31
N ASN A 35 -1.52 3.01 18.97
CA ASN A 35 -0.59 3.51 17.96
C ASN A 35 0.69 3.98 18.68
N ILE A 36 1.83 3.49 18.19
CA ILE A 36 3.14 3.86 18.71
C ILE A 36 3.90 4.53 17.56
N SER A 37 4.26 5.79 17.73
CA SER A 37 5.11 6.49 16.77
C SER A 37 6.57 6.17 17.05
N LEU A 38 7.28 5.68 16.03
CA LEU A 38 8.73 5.49 16.11
C LEU A 38 9.42 6.86 15.97
N ASN A 39 10.20 7.23 16.97
CA ASN A 39 10.98 8.47 16.92
C ASN A 39 12.30 8.25 16.16
N GLU A 40 13.00 9.34 15.85
CA GLU A 40 14.25 9.31 15.09
C GLU A 40 15.34 8.46 15.79
N ASP A 41 15.35 8.43 17.12
CA ASP A 41 16.33 7.65 17.90
C ASP A 41 16.13 6.14 17.68
N VAL A 42 14.88 5.67 17.64
CA VAL A 42 14.56 4.27 17.29
C VAL A 42 14.87 3.99 15.82
N LEU A 43 14.41 4.87 14.91
CA LEU A 43 14.60 4.70 13.47
C LEU A 43 16.08 4.66 13.06
N SER A 44 16.95 5.37 13.79
CA SER A 44 18.39 5.36 13.53
C SER A 44 19.12 4.06 13.94
N LYS A 45 18.44 3.17 14.67
CA LYS A 45 19.04 1.96 15.26
C LYS A 45 18.45 0.66 14.74
N VAL A 46 17.36 0.73 13.99
CA VAL A 46 16.71 -0.44 13.38
C VAL A 46 17.19 -0.64 11.94
N GLU A 47 17.03 -1.84 11.43
CA GLU A 47 17.29 -2.13 10.02
C GLU A 47 16.32 -1.36 9.12
N GLU A 48 16.74 -1.07 7.88
CA GLU A 48 15.94 -0.29 6.91
C GLU A 48 14.54 -0.85 6.67
N ASN A 49 14.40 -2.16 6.74
CA ASN A 49 13.14 -2.87 6.57
C ASN A 49 12.37 -3.10 7.89
N LEU A 50 12.88 -2.58 9.03
CA LEU A 50 12.33 -2.74 10.37
C LEU A 50 12.17 -4.21 10.83
N SER A 51 12.90 -5.15 10.21
CA SER A 51 12.75 -6.58 10.45
C SER A 51 13.28 -7.02 11.82
N ASP A 52 14.10 -6.21 12.45
CA ASP A 52 14.68 -6.41 13.79
C ASP A 52 13.87 -5.78 14.92
N LEU A 53 12.83 -5.01 14.61
CA LEU A 53 11.94 -4.43 15.61
C LEU A 53 11.11 -5.52 16.31
N ARG A 54 11.03 -5.47 17.63
CA ARG A 54 10.17 -6.35 18.45
C ARG A 54 9.52 -5.58 19.58
N ILE A 55 8.32 -5.97 19.94
CA ILE A 55 7.60 -5.42 21.09
C ILE A 55 7.40 -6.52 22.11
N TYR A 56 7.77 -6.25 23.35
CA TYR A 56 7.60 -7.20 24.45
C TYR A 56 6.77 -6.59 25.57
N SER A 57 5.89 -7.38 26.14
CA SER A 57 5.28 -7.12 27.44
C SER A 57 6.10 -7.80 28.51
N VAL A 58 6.42 -7.06 29.55
CA VAL A 58 7.13 -7.59 30.72
C VAL A 58 6.18 -7.58 31.92
N SER A 59 5.92 -8.75 32.48
CA SER A 59 5.11 -8.89 33.69
C SER A 59 5.89 -8.47 34.94
N PRO A 60 5.21 -8.18 36.07
CA PRO A 60 5.89 -7.95 37.36
C PRO A 60 6.74 -9.13 37.84
N THR A 61 6.46 -10.34 37.34
CA THR A 61 7.22 -11.57 37.64
C THR A 61 8.40 -11.78 36.67
N SER A 62 8.68 -10.78 35.83
CA SER A 62 9.76 -10.81 34.79
C SER A 62 9.52 -11.80 33.65
N ASP A 63 8.31 -12.30 33.49
CA ASP A 63 7.93 -13.06 32.30
C ASP A 63 7.80 -12.13 31.12
N THR A 64 8.43 -12.49 30.01
CA THR A 64 8.45 -11.70 28.77
C THR A 64 7.59 -12.36 27.71
N LEU A 65 6.63 -11.60 27.16
CA LEU A 65 5.77 -12.05 26.05
C LEU A 65 5.95 -11.13 24.85
N GLU A 66 6.25 -11.70 23.70
CA GLU A 66 6.28 -10.93 22.44
C GLU A 66 4.86 -10.56 22.02
N ILE A 67 4.66 -9.27 21.71
CA ILE A 67 3.37 -8.72 21.33
C ILE A 67 3.36 -8.51 19.80
N PRO A 68 2.38 -9.07 19.09
CA PRO A 68 2.24 -8.84 17.66
C PRO A 68 1.89 -7.39 17.36
N TYR A 69 2.41 -6.86 16.26
CA TYR A 69 2.15 -5.50 15.81
C TYR A 69 2.01 -5.44 14.28
N PHE A 70 1.47 -4.33 13.80
CA PHE A 70 1.43 -3.98 12.38
C PHE A 70 2.21 -2.68 12.17
N LEU A 71 3.07 -2.67 11.17
CA LEU A 71 3.69 -1.44 10.71
C LEU A 71 2.68 -0.70 9.83
N ALA A 72 2.41 0.54 10.17
CA ALA A 72 1.64 1.46 9.34
C ALA A 72 2.53 2.66 9.04
N GLU A 73 2.79 2.92 7.78
CA GLU A 73 3.36 4.20 7.39
C GLU A 73 2.32 5.28 7.69
N GLN A 74 2.63 6.14 8.65
CA GLN A 74 1.86 7.35 8.83
C GLN A 74 2.30 8.29 7.70
N ASN A 75 1.63 8.16 6.55
CA ASN A 75 1.75 9.19 5.53
C ASN A 75 1.46 10.50 6.23
N THR A 76 2.46 11.35 6.35
CA THR A 76 2.29 12.76 6.72
C THR A 76 1.03 13.22 6.05
N LEU A 77 0.12 13.82 6.82
CA LEU A 77 -1.18 14.31 6.34
C LEU A 77 -0.95 15.02 5.01
N GLU A 78 -0.96 14.27 3.91
CA GLU A 78 -1.10 14.85 2.60
C GLU A 78 -2.42 15.60 2.68
N GLU A 79 -2.35 16.91 2.56
CA GLU A 79 -3.57 17.70 2.38
C GLU A 79 -4.29 17.11 1.18
N LYS A 80 -5.28 16.28 1.45
CA LYS A 80 -6.18 15.79 0.39
C LYS A 80 -6.98 16.98 -0.09
N SER A 81 -6.38 17.79 -0.94
CA SER A 81 -7.11 18.80 -1.68
C SER A 81 -7.93 18.05 -2.72
N GLY A 82 -9.21 17.84 -2.45
CA GLY A 82 -10.13 17.20 -3.39
C GLY A 82 -10.14 17.98 -4.69
N ILE A 83 -9.44 17.47 -5.71
CA ILE A 83 -9.43 18.04 -7.06
C ILE A 83 -10.50 17.33 -7.85
N ASN A 84 -11.55 18.06 -8.26
CA ASN A 84 -12.57 17.50 -9.12
C ASN A 84 -12.09 17.52 -10.58
N PHE A 85 -12.00 16.34 -11.18
CA PHE A 85 -11.71 16.21 -12.61
C PHE A 85 -12.98 16.44 -13.45
N LYS A 86 -12.83 17.19 -14.53
CA LYS A 86 -13.86 17.23 -15.57
C LYS A 86 -13.66 16.06 -16.52
N ILE A 87 -14.61 15.13 -16.58
CA ILE A 87 -14.59 14.06 -17.57
C ILE A 87 -15.01 14.63 -18.90
N ILE A 88 -14.08 14.69 -19.87
CA ILE A 88 -14.27 15.30 -21.18
C ILE A 88 -14.49 14.28 -22.31
N ASN A 89 -14.12 13.03 -22.09
CA ASN A 89 -14.37 11.95 -23.04
C ASN A 89 -14.76 10.66 -22.31
N ARG A 90 -15.69 9.91 -22.92
CA ARG A 90 -16.08 8.55 -22.52
C ARG A 90 -16.33 7.76 -23.80
N SER A 91 -15.49 6.79 -24.10
CA SER A 91 -15.64 5.92 -25.26
C SER A 91 -15.46 4.47 -24.90
N HIS A 92 -16.10 3.60 -25.68
CA HIS A 92 -15.95 2.14 -25.59
C HIS A 92 -15.63 1.63 -26.98
N LYS A 93 -14.46 1.04 -27.14
CA LYS A 93 -13.97 0.54 -28.43
C LYS A 93 -13.02 -0.65 -28.19
N ASP A 94 -13.10 -1.67 -29.05
CA ASP A 94 -12.20 -2.81 -29.04
C ASP A 94 -12.09 -3.49 -27.67
N ASN A 95 -13.25 -3.71 -27.00
CA ASN A 95 -13.36 -4.30 -25.66
C ASN A 95 -12.61 -3.50 -24.56
N GLN A 96 -12.46 -2.22 -24.75
CA GLN A 96 -11.80 -1.32 -23.81
C GLN A 96 -12.64 -0.05 -23.61
N ASN A 97 -12.54 0.52 -22.41
CA ASN A 97 -13.28 1.70 -22.03
C ASN A 97 -12.29 2.83 -21.72
N TYR A 98 -12.40 3.92 -22.47
CA TYR A 98 -11.53 5.08 -22.35
C TYR A 98 -12.25 6.24 -21.67
N PHE A 99 -11.58 6.87 -20.71
CA PHE A 99 -12.03 8.06 -20.03
C PHE A 99 -10.90 9.10 -20.07
N THR A 100 -11.21 10.32 -20.50
CA THR A 100 -10.25 11.41 -20.43
C THR A 100 -10.74 12.44 -19.41
N PHE A 101 -9.84 12.78 -18.50
CA PHE A 101 -10.03 13.76 -17.45
C PHE A 101 -9.27 15.04 -17.80
N LYS A 102 -9.85 16.19 -17.48
CA LYS A 102 -9.18 17.47 -17.54
C LYS A 102 -9.11 18.09 -16.15
N LEU A 103 -7.94 18.50 -15.73
CA LEU A 103 -7.76 19.35 -14.56
C LEU A 103 -8.23 20.78 -14.86
N LYS A 104 -8.87 21.42 -13.88
CA LYS A 104 -9.24 22.84 -14.01
C LYS A 104 -8.01 23.74 -13.97
N GLU A 105 -7.07 23.40 -13.11
CA GLU A 105 -5.77 24.02 -12.96
C GLU A 105 -4.72 22.92 -12.94
N ILE A 106 -3.61 23.12 -13.64
CA ILE A 106 -2.51 22.15 -13.65
C ILE A 106 -1.87 22.17 -12.27
N LYS A 107 -1.85 21.01 -11.64
CA LYS A 107 -1.26 20.79 -10.32
C LYS A 107 -0.60 19.43 -10.30
N GLU A 108 0.40 19.28 -9.46
CA GLU A 108 0.99 18.00 -9.14
C GLU A 108 -0.02 17.14 -8.38
N ILE A 109 -0.23 15.92 -8.87
CA ILE A 109 -1.11 14.92 -8.25
C ILE A 109 -0.42 13.56 -8.23
N ASN A 110 -0.81 12.70 -7.32
CA ASN A 110 -0.32 11.33 -7.18
C ASN A 110 -1.42 10.30 -6.88
N GLU A 111 -2.68 10.77 -6.83
CA GLU A 111 -3.83 9.90 -6.55
C GLU A 111 -5.04 10.34 -7.38
N ILE A 112 -5.80 9.38 -7.89
CA ILE A 112 -7.13 9.59 -8.48
C ILE A 112 -8.09 8.57 -7.87
N VAL A 113 -9.13 9.05 -7.18
CA VAL A 113 -10.21 8.22 -6.65
C VAL A 113 -11.32 8.13 -7.68
N LEU A 114 -11.72 6.90 -8.01
CA LEU A 114 -12.72 6.61 -9.04
C LEU A 114 -14.03 6.11 -8.41
N ASP A 115 -15.16 6.65 -8.82
CA ASP A 115 -16.48 6.15 -8.45
C ASP A 115 -17.21 5.58 -9.69
N PHE A 116 -17.54 4.30 -9.66
CA PHE A 116 -18.21 3.59 -10.74
C PHE A 116 -19.68 3.31 -10.38
N LYS A 117 -20.53 3.15 -11.40
CA LYS A 117 -21.92 2.67 -11.20
C LYS A 117 -21.99 1.15 -10.99
N GLN A 118 -20.98 0.43 -11.44
CA GLN A 118 -20.88 -1.00 -11.26
C GLN A 118 -20.37 -1.33 -9.87
N GLU A 119 -20.96 -2.33 -9.27
CA GLU A 119 -20.51 -3.08 -8.12
C GLU A 119 -19.89 -4.39 -8.60
N ASN A 120 -19.07 -5.06 -7.77
CA ASN A 120 -18.51 -6.37 -8.09
C ASN A 120 -17.72 -6.41 -9.42
N PHE A 121 -16.59 -5.73 -9.43
CA PHE A 121 -15.68 -5.73 -10.56
C PHE A 121 -14.25 -6.06 -10.15
N ASN A 122 -13.48 -6.53 -11.12
CA ASN A 122 -12.04 -6.77 -11.02
C ASN A 122 -11.45 -6.41 -12.39
N TRP A 123 -10.90 -5.21 -12.50
CA TRP A 123 -10.44 -4.65 -13.76
C TRP A 123 -8.97 -4.29 -13.71
N ARG A 124 -8.36 -4.24 -14.90
CA ARG A 124 -7.03 -3.71 -15.12
C ARG A 124 -7.13 -2.37 -15.81
N ILE A 125 -6.29 -1.43 -15.39
CA ILE A 125 -6.29 -0.04 -15.85
C ILE A 125 -4.90 0.35 -16.30
N ASP A 126 -4.83 1.05 -17.43
CA ASP A 126 -3.69 1.85 -17.80
C ASP A 126 -4.03 3.33 -17.62
N LEU A 127 -3.10 4.12 -17.09
CA LEU A 127 -3.24 5.56 -16.90
C LEU A 127 -2.12 6.29 -17.64
N GLN A 128 -2.48 7.31 -18.39
CA GLN A 128 -1.56 8.15 -19.15
C GLN A 128 -1.81 9.62 -18.86
N GLY A 129 -0.75 10.44 -18.92
CA GLY A 129 -0.79 11.89 -18.79
C GLY A 129 -0.44 12.60 -20.09
N SER A 130 -1.00 13.79 -20.32
CA SER A 130 -0.71 14.63 -21.47
C SER A 130 -0.96 16.10 -21.17
N ASN A 131 -0.21 16.99 -21.80
CA ASN A 131 -0.46 18.42 -21.73
C ASN A 131 -1.21 18.99 -22.95
N ASP A 132 -1.25 18.26 -24.07
CA ASP A 132 -1.80 18.72 -25.35
C ASP A 132 -2.82 17.75 -25.99
N GLN A 133 -3.07 16.59 -25.38
CA GLN A 133 -3.90 15.48 -25.86
C GLN A 133 -3.37 14.82 -27.15
N LYS A 134 -2.14 15.09 -27.55
CA LYS A 134 -1.49 14.48 -28.71
C LYS A 134 -0.42 13.50 -28.26
N GLU A 135 0.50 13.96 -27.43
CA GLU A 135 1.53 13.12 -26.83
C GLU A 135 1.06 12.63 -25.46
N TRP A 136 1.16 11.32 -25.22
CA TRP A 136 0.70 10.66 -24.01
C TRP A 136 1.85 9.88 -23.38
N PHE A 137 2.04 10.08 -22.09
CA PHE A 137 3.07 9.43 -21.28
C PHE A 137 2.42 8.43 -20.34
N ASP A 138 2.94 7.21 -20.31
CA ASP A 138 2.45 6.17 -19.42
C ASP A 138 2.80 6.51 -17.96
N ILE A 139 1.80 6.44 -17.09
CA ILE A 139 1.92 6.69 -15.64
C ILE A 139 1.72 5.37 -14.89
N LEU A 140 0.68 4.61 -15.25
CA LEU A 140 0.40 3.29 -14.71
C LEU A 140 0.08 2.32 -15.84
N GLU A 141 0.61 1.11 -15.74
CA GLU A 141 0.28 0.00 -16.63
C GLU A 141 -0.26 -1.17 -15.82
N ASP A 142 -1.31 -1.79 -16.34
CA ASP A 142 -1.94 -3.00 -15.79
C ASP A 142 -2.29 -2.90 -14.29
N TYR A 143 -2.63 -1.71 -13.82
CA TYR A 143 -2.99 -1.46 -12.42
C TYR A 143 -4.34 -2.08 -12.09
N ARG A 144 -4.40 -2.84 -11.01
CA ARG A 144 -5.61 -3.55 -10.61
C ARG A 144 -6.52 -2.69 -9.74
N ILE A 145 -7.80 -2.62 -10.11
CA ILE A 145 -8.87 -2.12 -9.26
C ILE A 145 -9.94 -3.17 -9.07
N LEU A 146 -10.60 -3.17 -7.93
CA LEU A 146 -11.65 -4.15 -7.65
C LEU A 146 -12.71 -3.59 -6.70
N SER A 147 -13.92 -4.15 -6.80
CA SER A 147 -15.00 -3.95 -5.84
C SER A 147 -15.70 -5.26 -5.57
N ILE A 148 -16.00 -5.54 -4.31
CA ILE A 148 -16.71 -6.73 -3.85
C ILE A 148 -17.81 -6.26 -2.91
N LEU A 149 -19.04 -6.41 -3.34
CA LEU A 149 -20.22 -6.14 -2.53
C LEU A 149 -21.10 -7.40 -2.44
N ASN A 150 -21.23 -7.93 -1.25
CA ASN A 150 -22.11 -9.05 -0.93
C ASN A 150 -22.64 -8.92 0.51
N LYS A 151 -23.35 -9.92 1.02
CA LYS A 151 -23.93 -9.88 2.38
C LYS A 151 -22.91 -9.82 3.51
N LEU A 152 -21.65 -10.21 3.26
CA LEU A 152 -20.59 -10.31 4.26
C LEU A 152 -19.46 -9.30 4.04
N THR A 153 -19.36 -8.73 2.84
CA THR A 153 -18.21 -7.91 2.43
C THR A 153 -18.70 -6.71 1.65
N ASP A 154 -18.27 -5.54 2.10
CA ASP A 154 -18.34 -4.29 1.34
C ASP A 154 -16.91 -3.75 1.25
N TYR A 155 -16.26 -4.00 0.12
CA TYR A 155 -14.88 -3.60 -0.11
C TYR A 155 -14.73 -3.01 -1.51
N SER A 156 -14.13 -1.82 -1.58
CA SER A 156 -13.81 -1.16 -2.84
C SER A 156 -12.39 -0.63 -2.83
N PHE A 157 -11.62 -1.05 -3.83
CA PHE A 157 -10.30 -0.54 -4.13
C PHE A 157 -10.32 0.04 -5.56
N ALA A 158 -10.72 1.29 -5.67
CA ALA A 158 -10.85 2.02 -6.93
C ALA A 158 -10.06 3.34 -6.91
N THR A 159 -8.93 3.33 -6.22
CA THR A 159 -7.99 4.45 -6.11
C THR A 159 -6.73 4.12 -6.91
N LEU A 160 -6.38 4.98 -7.85
CA LEU A 160 -5.13 4.92 -8.61
C LEU A 160 -4.08 5.72 -7.84
N ARG A 161 -2.97 5.08 -7.44
CA ARG A 161 -1.82 5.74 -6.81
C ARG A 161 -0.62 5.62 -7.72
N PHE A 162 0.08 6.72 -7.92
CA PHE A 162 1.19 6.83 -8.84
C PHE A 162 2.20 7.89 -8.36
N PRO A 163 3.42 7.92 -8.91
CA PRO A 163 4.38 8.97 -8.59
C PRO A 163 3.82 10.35 -8.94
N ASN A 164 4.26 11.37 -8.19
CA ASN A 164 3.88 12.76 -8.45
C ASN A 164 3.99 13.09 -9.94
N SER A 165 2.92 13.59 -10.51
CA SER A 165 2.83 13.94 -11.93
C SER A 165 2.04 15.21 -12.15
N GLU A 166 2.44 16.01 -13.14
CA GLU A 166 1.86 17.31 -13.46
C GLU A 166 1.47 17.35 -14.93
N PHE A 167 0.21 17.00 -15.23
CA PHE A 167 -0.37 17.02 -16.57
C PHE A 167 -1.71 17.75 -16.56
N ALA A 168 -2.04 18.40 -17.69
CA ALA A 168 -3.35 19.04 -17.90
C ALA A 168 -4.48 18.01 -18.12
N TYR A 169 -4.13 16.86 -18.69
CA TYR A 169 -5.06 15.79 -19.06
C TYR A 169 -4.54 14.45 -18.59
N TYR A 170 -5.46 13.59 -18.09
CA TYR A 170 -5.21 12.20 -17.78
C TYR A 170 -6.15 11.32 -18.57
N ARG A 171 -5.66 10.25 -19.16
CA ARG A 171 -6.45 9.27 -19.89
C ARG A 171 -6.35 7.91 -19.23
N MET A 172 -7.49 7.40 -18.81
CA MET A 172 -7.62 6.08 -18.23
C MET A 172 -8.21 5.12 -19.26
N ASN A 173 -7.60 3.96 -19.40
CA ASN A 173 -8.11 2.84 -20.16
C ASN A 173 -8.47 1.70 -19.21
N VAL A 174 -9.72 1.25 -19.22
CA VAL A 174 -10.19 0.10 -18.43
C VAL A 174 -10.35 -1.09 -19.37
N LYS A 175 -9.55 -2.15 -19.14
CA LYS A 175 -9.58 -3.40 -19.91
C LYS A 175 -10.81 -4.22 -19.51
N ASN A 176 -11.92 -4.03 -20.19
CA ASN A 176 -13.18 -4.73 -19.94
C ASN A 176 -14.08 -4.72 -21.19
N GLU A 177 -14.58 -5.90 -21.56
CA GLU A 177 -15.47 -6.10 -22.73
C GLU A 177 -16.79 -5.36 -22.59
N LYS A 178 -17.33 -5.30 -21.38
CA LYS A 178 -18.60 -4.62 -21.10
C LYS A 178 -18.37 -3.13 -20.88
N LYS A 179 -19.35 -2.33 -21.27
CA LYS A 179 -19.31 -0.88 -21.07
C LYS A 179 -19.20 -0.52 -19.58
N VAL A 180 -18.17 0.19 -19.21
CA VAL A 180 -17.93 0.72 -17.87
C VAL A 180 -18.60 2.07 -17.73
N ARG A 181 -19.23 2.32 -16.57
CA ARG A 181 -19.93 3.56 -16.26
C ARG A 181 -19.25 4.25 -15.07
N LEU A 182 -18.37 5.17 -15.35
CA LEU A 182 -17.72 6.02 -14.35
C LEU A 182 -18.67 7.17 -13.96
N LYS A 183 -18.89 7.36 -12.65
CA LYS A 183 -19.68 8.49 -12.11
C LYS A 183 -18.79 9.72 -11.96
N SER A 184 -17.68 9.58 -11.22
CA SER A 184 -16.77 10.70 -10.93
C SER A 184 -15.33 10.22 -10.80
N ALA A 185 -14.41 11.18 -10.89
CA ALA A 185 -13.00 11.07 -10.53
C ALA A 185 -12.62 12.30 -9.69
N THR A 186 -11.94 12.07 -8.58
CA THR A 186 -11.48 13.12 -7.65
C THR A 186 -10.06 12.86 -7.21
#